data_fc2de1c61ca1b68f3437abc1968809fb
#
_entry.id   fc2de1c61ca1b68f3437abc1968809fb
#
_cell.length_a   1.000
_cell.length_b   1.000
_cell.length_c   1.000
_cell.angle_alpha   90.00
_cell.angle_beta   90.00
_cell.angle_gamma   90.00
#
_symmetry.space_group_name_H-M   'P 1'
#
loop_
_entity.id
_entity.type
_entity.pdbx_description
1 polymer ?
#
loop_
_entity_poly.entity_id
_entity_poly.type
_entity_poly.pdbx_seq_one_letter_code
_entity_poly.pdbx_strand_id
1 'polypeptide(L)'
;MIHSDNIPAFQLRCGSVSELDRIGAQMLLMFPEERVFAVSGPMGAGKTTFIQAICRQLGVKDNVSSPTFSIVNEYRTGSGEPVFHFDLYRLRKPEELLDIGYEDYFFSGDYCFIEWPELAGMLIPAGAVKVEITVEEGSGARTFVFIR
;
A
#
# COMPACT_ATOMS: atom_id res chain seq x y z
N MET A 1 28.25 -11.51 -4.87
CA MET A 1 27.72 -11.38 -4.62
C MET A 1 26.75 -11.32 -4.26
N ILE A 2 26.19 -11.26 -4.08
CA ILE A 2 25.32 -11.25 -3.81
C ILE A 2 24.56 -10.85 -3.38
N HIS A 3 24.01 -10.71 -3.39
CA HIS A 3 23.15 -10.40 -3.06
C HIS A 3 22.38 -10.44 -2.42
N SER A 4 22.79 -10.65 -2.26
CA SER A 4 21.90 -10.79 -1.57
C SER A 4 20.88 -10.10 -0.88
N ASP A 5 20.36 -9.38 -1.30
CA ASP A 5 19.17 -8.69 -0.88
C ASP A 5 17.94 -9.58 -0.98
N ASN A 6 18.14 -10.85 -0.84
CA ASN A 6 17.05 -11.80 -0.82
C ASN A 6 16.37 -11.75 0.53
N ILE A 7 15.61 -10.68 0.74
CA ILE A 7 14.73 -10.62 1.88
C ILE A 7 13.57 -11.57 1.59
N PRO A 8 13.30 -12.54 2.47
CA PRO A 8 12.25 -13.51 2.21
C PRO A 8 10.92 -12.85 1.95
N ALA A 9 10.24 -13.27 0.90
CA ALA A 9 8.88 -12.85 0.64
C ALA A 9 7.94 -13.62 1.56
N PHE A 10 7.00 -12.92 2.17
CA PHE A 10 5.91 -13.55 2.91
C PHE A 10 4.72 -13.65 1.98
N GLN A 11 4.00 -14.77 2.06
CA GLN A 11 2.85 -14.99 1.20
C GLN A 11 1.66 -15.40 2.06
N LEU A 12 0.54 -14.69 1.89
CA LEU A 12 -0.70 -14.98 2.60
C LEU A 12 -1.84 -15.12 1.60
N ARG A 13 -2.68 -16.10 1.82
CA ARG A 13 -3.86 -16.32 0.99
C ARG A 13 -5.09 -15.80 1.70
N CYS A 14 -5.96 -15.13 0.94
CA CYS A 14 -7.20 -14.56 1.43
C CYS A 14 -8.36 -15.11 0.61
N GLY A 15 -9.21 -15.93 1.23
CA GLY A 15 -10.33 -16.56 0.54
C GLY A 15 -11.54 -15.66 0.41
N SER A 16 -11.67 -14.66 1.25
CA SER A 16 -12.83 -13.77 1.24
C SER A 16 -12.46 -12.39 1.81
N VAL A 17 -13.29 -11.40 1.52
CA VAL A 17 -13.10 -10.03 2.01
C VAL A 17 -13.06 -10.00 3.54
N SER A 18 -13.80 -10.86 4.20
CA SER A 18 -13.84 -10.91 5.67
C SER A 18 -12.49 -11.25 6.31
N GLU A 19 -11.56 -11.82 5.56
CA GLU A 19 -10.22 -12.15 6.05
C GLU A 19 -9.21 -11.02 5.90
N LEU A 20 -9.58 -9.93 5.21
CA LEU A 20 -8.64 -8.85 4.92
C LEU A 20 -8.13 -8.15 6.18
N ASP A 21 -8.96 -8.03 7.20
CA ASP A 21 -8.51 -7.40 8.45
C ASP A 21 -7.38 -8.20 9.09
N ARG A 22 -7.45 -9.52 9.02
CA ARG A 22 -6.38 -10.41 9.49
C ARG A 22 -5.10 -10.21 8.68
N ILE A 23 -5.24 -10.12 7.35
CA ILE A 23 -4.08 -9.92 6.47
C ILE A 23 -3.42 -8.57 6.79
N GLY A 24 -4.22 -7.52 6.92
CA GLY A 24 -3.71 -6.19 7.26
C GLY A 24 -3.02 -6.15 8.61
N ALA A 25 -3.61 -6.78 9.62
CA ALA A 25 -3.00 -6.87 10.94
C ALA A 25 -1.67 -7.62 10.90
N GLN A 26 -1.60 -8.72 10.15
CA GLN A 26 -0.36 -9.47 10.01
C GLN A 26 0.73 -8.67 9.33
N MET A 27 0.38 -7.90 8.29
CA MET A 27 1.35 -7.04 7.62
C MET A 27 1.98 -6.04 8.58
N LEU A 28 1.16 -5.40 9.40
CA LEU A 28 1.65 -4.42 10.36
C LEU A 28 2.55 -5.06 11.41
N LEU A 29 2.28 -6.31 11.80
CA LEU A 29 3.12 -7.04 12.75
C LEU A 29 4.44 -7.50 12.11
N MET A 30 4.41 -7.88 10.84
CA MET A 30 5.61 -8.32 10.13
C MET A 30 6.58 -7.17 9.84
N PHE A 31 6.06 -5.97 9.67
CA PHE A 31 6.86 -4.80 9.29
C PHE A 31 6.61 -3.64 10.24
N PRO A 32 6.96 -3.79 11.54
CA PRO A 32 6.60 -2.78 12.54
C PRO A 32 7.32 -1.44 12.38
N GLU A 33 8.48 -1.44 11.72
CA GLU A 33 9.28 -0.23 11.53
C GLU A 33 9.05 0.42 10.17
N GLU A 34 8.37 -0.27 9.27
CA GLU A 34 8.16 0.24 7.92
C GLU A 34 6.95 1.16 7.86
N ARG A 35 7.03 2.16 7.00
CA ARG A 35 5.96 3.15 6.87
C ARG A 35 5.48 3.33 5.43
N VAL A 36 6.27 2.94 4.43
CA VAL A 36 5.89 3.08 3.03
C VAL A 36 5.59 1.70 2.45
N PHE A 37 4.37 1.56 1.94
CA PHE A 37 3.88 0.30 1.39
C PHE A 37 3.37 0.54 -0.04
N ALA A 38 4.02 -0.09 -1.01
CA ALA A 38 3.68 0.03 -2.42
C ALA A 38 2.81 -1.17 -2.80
N VAL A 39 1.53 -0.91 -3.05
CA VAL A 39 0.52 -1.95 -3.28
C VAL A 39 0.23 -2.05 -4.76
N SER A 40 0.58 -3.17 -5.36
CA SER A 40 0.37 -3.43 -6.78
C SER A 40 -0.57 -4.62 -7.00
N GLY A 41 -1.17 -4.65 -8.16
CA GLY A 41 -2.09 -5.71 -8.54
C GLY A 41 -2.95 -5.26 -9.71
N PRO A 42 -3.58 -6.19 -10.43
CA PRO A 42 -4.42 -5.81 -11.54
C PRO A 42 -5.66 -5.03 -11.10
N MET A 43 -6.32 -4.41 -12.04
CA MET A 43 -7.58 -3.72 -11.76
C MET A 43 -8.57 -4.72 -11.15
N GLY A 44 -9.23 -4.31 -10.08
CA GLY A 44 -10.19 -5.17 -9.39
C GLY A 44 -9.57 -6.18 -8.43
N ALA A 45 -8.25 -6.15 -8.21
CA ALA A 45 -7.60 -7.05 -7.28
C ALA A 45 -7.93 -6.75 -5.81
N GLY A 46 -8.42 -5.53 -5.53
CA GLY A 46 -8.78 -5.14 -4.16
C GLY A 46 -7.72 -4.34 -3.44
N LYS A 47 -6.93 -3.55 -4.19
CA LYS A 47 -5.88 -2.72 -3.58
C LYS A 47 -6.46 -1.72 -2.59
N THR A 48 -7.49 -0.98 -2.99
CA THR A 48 -8.14 -0.01 -2.11
C THR A 48 -8.82 -0.70 -0.94
N THR A 49 -9.48 -1.82 -1.19
CA THR A 49 -10.14 -2.59 -0.13
C THR A 49 -9.15 -3.08 0.92
N PHE A 50 -7.96 -3.48 0.48
CA PHE A 50 -6.90 -3.87 1.39
C PHE A 50 -6.39 -2.69 2.22
N ILE A 51 -6.20 -1.54 1.59
CA ILE A 51 -5.78 -0.33 2.31
C ILE A 51 -6.84 0.08 3.33
N GLN A 52 -8.12 -0.06 2.99
CA GLN A 52 -9.20 0.16 3.95
C GLN A 52 -9.05 -0.74 5.18
N ALA A 53 -8.72 -2.01 4.96
CA ALA A 53 -8.53 -2.96 6.05
C ALA A 53 -7.36 -2.57 6.95
N ILE A 54 -6.25 -2.13 6.35
CA ILE A 54 -5.09 -1.67 7.11
C ILE A 54 -5.46 -0.42 7.92
N CYS A 55 -6.16 0.52 7.31
CA CYS A 55 -6.57 1.75 7.99
C CYS A 55 -7.47 1.45 9.19
N ARG A 56 -8.35 0.45 9.08
CA ARG A 56 -9.15 0.03 10.23
C ARG A 56 -8.26 -0.46 11.38
N GLN A 57 -7.20 -1.20 11.07
CA GLN A 57 -6.26 -1.67 12.08
C GLN A 57 -5.49 -0.52 12.73
N LEU A 58 -5.30 0.58 12.00
CA LEU A 58 -4.63 1.77 12.53
C LEU A 58 -5.58 2.71 13.26
N GLY A 59 -6.86 2.36 13.36
CA GLY A 59 -7.84 3.17 14.05
C GLY A 59 -8.37 4.36 13.28
N VAL A 60 -8.21 4.35 11.96
CA VAL A 60 -8.74 5.41 11.10
C VAL A 60 -10.26 5.32 11.09
N LYS A 61 -10.92 6.44 11.42
CA LYS A 61 -12.38 6.53 11.42
C LYS A 61 -12.93 7.25 10.19
N ASP A 62 -12.04 7.87 9.40
CA ASP A 62 -12.41 8.53 8.17
C ASP A 62 -12.93 7.54 7.14
N ASN A 63 -13.69 8.03 6.18
CA ASN A 63 -14.12 7.22 5.05
C ASN A 63 -12.95 7.05 4.08
N VAL A 64 -12.34 5.88 4.10
CA VAL A 64 -11.17 5.59 3.26
C VAL A 64 -11.62 5.19 1.86
N SER A 65 -11.16 5.94 0.87
CA SER A 65 -11.47 5.68 -0.54
C SER A 65 -10.29 6.15 -1.40
N SER A 66 -10.21 5.65 -2.61
CA SER A 66 -9.20 6.13 -3.56
C SER A 66 -9.40 7.61 -3.82
N PRO A 67 -8.30 8.39 -3.92
CA PRO A 67 -8.41 9.81 -4.29
C PRO A 67 -9.12 9.98 -5.63
N THR A 68 -10.06 10.92 -5.70
CA THR A 68 -10.88 11.14 -6.89
C THR A 68 -10.36 12.30 -7.73
N PHE A 69 -10.09 13.43 -7.08
CA PHE A 69 -9.66 14.66 -7.75
C PHE A 69 -8.22 15.02 -7.49
N SER A 70 -7.56 14.31 -6.57
CA SER A 70 -6.16 14.52 -6.24
C SER A 70 -5.44 13.18 -6.31
N ILE A 71 -4.13 13.21 -6.15
CA ILE A 71 -3.31 12.01 -6.16
C ILE A 71 -3.24 11.39 -4.78
N VAL A 72 -3.43 12.18 -3.72
CA VAL A 72 -3.26 11.74 -2.34
C VAL A 72 -4.42 12.19 -1.46
N ASN A 73 -4.87 11.28 -0.61
CA ASN A 73 -5.78 11.57 0.50
C ASN A 73 -5.01 11.45 1.81
N GLU A 74 -5.42 12.22 2.80
CA GLU A 74 -4.86 12.15 4.14
C GLU A 74 -5.94 11.73 5.12
N TYR A 75 -5.61 10.75 5.97
CA TYR A 75 -6.47 10.29 7.06
C TYR A 75 -5.71 10.44 8.37
N ARG A 76 -6.40 10.20 9.49
CA ARG A 76 -5.78 10.20 10.82
C ARG A 76 -5.96 8.86 11.49
N THR A 77 -4.89 8.35 12.12
CA THR A 77 -4.97 7.14 12.94
C THR A 77 -5.77 7.41 14.21
N GLY A 78 -6.03 6.36 14.99
CA GLY A 78 -6.70 6.51 16.26
C GLY A 78 -5.98 7.41 17.25
N SER A 79 -4.65 7.55 17.12
CA SER A 79 -3.84 8.45 17.94
C SER A 79 -3.59 9.81 17.29
N GLY A 80 -4.20 10.09 16.14
CA GLY A 80 -4.15 11.39 15.49
C GLY A 80 -2.99 11.59 14.51
N GLU A 81 -2.24 10.53 14.21
CA GLU A 81 -1.14 10.62 13.27
C GLU A 81 -1.64 10.55 11.82
N PRO A 82 -0.98 11.24 10.88
CA PRO A 82 -1.44 11.21 9.49
C PRO A 82 -1.17 9.86 8.82
N VAL A 83 -2.05 9.50 7.90
CA VAL A 83 -1.89 8.37 6.99
C VAL A 83 -2.12 8.91 5.58
N PHE A 84 -1.18 8.69 4.70
CA PHE A 84 -1.26 9.18 3.32
C PHE A 84 -1.59 8.02 2.39
N HIS A 85 -2.61 8.21 1.56
CA HIS A 85 -3.09 7.21 0.62
C HIS A 85 -2.99 7.78 -0.79
N PHE A 86 -2.06 7.22 -1.57
CA PHE A 86 -1.81 7.64 -2.95
C PHE A 86 -2.47 6.65 -3.91
N ASP A 87 -3.07 7.18 -4.97
CA ASP A 87 -3.50 6.39 -6.10
C ASP A 87 -2.92 7.02 -7.35
N LEU A 88 -1.96 6.35 -7.96
CA LEU A 88 -1.22 6.88 -9.09
C LEU A 88 -1.82 6.48 -10.44
N TYR A 89 -2.98 5.85 -10.44
CA TYR A 89 -3.59 5.33 -11.66
C TYR A 89 -3.72 6.39 -12.76
N ARG A 90 -4.00 7.63 -12.38
CA ARG A 90 -4.21 8.73 -13.33
C ARG A 90 -2.97 9.56 -13.62
N LEU A 91 -1.83 9.18 -13.08
CA LEU A 91 -0.58 9.86 -13.41
C LEU A 91 -0.27 9.69 -14.89
N ARG A 92 0.03 10.80 -15.55
CA ARG A 92 0.46 10.79 -16.94
C ARG A 92 1.95 10.61 -17.04
N LYS A 93 2.69 11.12 -16.06
CA LYS A 93 4.15 11.01 -15.97
C LYS A 93 4.59 11.14 -14.53
N PRO A 94 5.72 10.50 -14.15
CA PRO A 94 6.20 10.55 -12.76
C PRO A 94 6.47 11.96 -12.25
N GLU A 95 6.79 12.91 -13.13
CA GLU A 95 7.10 14.29 -12.74
C GLU A 95 5.93 14.99 -12.04
N GLU A 96 4.70 14.51 -12.24
CA GLU A 96 3.55 15.07 -11.52
C GLU A 96 3.68 14.87 -10.00
N LEU A 97 4.41 13.85 -9.56
CA LEU A 97 4.69 13.65 -8.14
C LEU A 97 5.63 14.72 -7.60
N LEU A 98 6.54 15.23 -8.44
CA LEU A 98 7.43 16.33 -8.06
C LEU A 98 6.61 17.58 -7.78
N ASP A 99 5.56 17.81 -8.59
CA ASP A 99 4.73 19.00 -8.46
C ASP A 99 3.98 19.06 -7.14
N ILE A 100 3.64 17.91 -6.57
CA ILE A 100 2.94 17.87 -5.27
C ILE A 100 3.89 17.74 -4.08
N GLY A 101 5.20 17.69 -4.32
CA GLY A 101 6.18 17.56 -3.24
C GLY A 101 6.16 16.18 -2.59
N TYR A 102 6.23 15.12 -3.41
CA TYR A 102 6.10 13.73 -2.95
C TYR A 102 7.02 13.38 -1.78
N GLU A 103 8.18 14.01 -1.70
CA GLU A 103 9.18 13.72 -0.67
C GLU A 103 8.65 14.03 0.72
N ASP A 104 7.82 15.07 0.85
CA ASP A 104 7.23 15.44 2.13
C ASP A 104 6.29 14.38 2.66
N TYR A 105 5.82 13.50 1.79
CA TYR A 105 4.95 12.37 2.17
C TYR A 105 5.76 11.09 2.34
N PHE A 106 6.53 10.71 1.33
CA PHE A 106 7.22 9.41 1.31
C PHE A 106 8.31 9.31 2.38
N PHE A 107 8.88 10.44 2.78
CA PHE A 107 9.94 10.47 3.78
C PHE A 107 9.51 11.14 5.09
N SER A 108 8.19 11.23 5.30
CA SER A 108 7.63 11.87 6.50
C SER A 108 7.79 11.03 7.77
N GLY A 109 7.97 9.73 7.63
CA GLY A 109 7.92 8.83 8.78
C GLY A 109 6.52 8.38 9.15
N ASP A 110 5.51 8.88 8.44
CA ASP A 110 4.12 8.48 8.62
C ASP A 110 3.74 7.41 7.60
N TYR A 111 2.64 6.71 7.83
CA TYR A 111 2.20 5.68 6.91
C TYR A 111 1.84 6.26 5.55
N CYS A 112 2.40 5.64 4.50
CA CYS A 112 2.09 5.94 3.11
C CYS A 112 1.71 4.65 2.41
N PHE A 113 0.51 4.59 1.88
CA PHE A 113 0.03 3.47 1.07
C PHE A 113 -0.13 3.96 -0.36
N ILE A 114 0.54 3.29 -1.30
CA ILE A 114 0.64 3.75 -2.67
C ILE A 114 0.07 2.69 -3.60
N GLU A 115 -1.02 3.02 -4.30
CA GLU A 115 -1.59 2.16 -5.34
C GLU A 115 -0.98 2.51 -6.69
N TRP A 116 -0.79 1.51 -7.53
CA TRP A 116 -0.15 1.65 -8.84
C TRP A 116 1.26 2.23 -8.74
N PRO A 117 2.11 1.67 -7.84
CA PRO A 117 3.44 2.24 -7.60
C PRO A 117 4.35 2.20 -8.83
N GLU A 118 4.08 1.28 -9.76
CA GLU A 118 4.86 1.16 -10.99
C GLU A 118 4.82 2.44 -11.84
N LEU A 119 3.78 3.25 -11.67
CA LEU A 119 3.64 4.51 -12.42
C LEU A 119 4.52 5.62 -11.85
N ALA A 120 5.06 5.44 -10.65
CA ALA A 120 6.00 6.39 -10.04
C ALA A 120 7.45 6.14 -10.47
N GLY A 121 7.72 5.00 -11.08
CA GLY A 121 9.06 4.65 -11.49
C GLY A 121 10.04 4.60 -10.32
N MET A 122 11.13 5.32 -10.43
CA MET A 122 12.19 5.32 -9.42
C MET A 122 11.90 6.21 -8.20
N LEU A 123 10.78 6.89 -8.18
CA LEU A 123 10.46 7.79 -7.06
C LEU A 123 10.00 7.04 -5.81
N ILE A 124 9.60 5.77 -5.95
CA ILE A 124 9.25 4.95 -4.78
C ILE A 124 10.52 4.69 -3.97
N PRO A 125 10.50 4.94 -2.65
CA PRO A 125 11.67 4.71 -1.81
C PRO A 125 12.15 3.25 -1.90
N ALA A 126 13.46 3.06 -1.94
CA ALA A 126 14.05 1.73 -2.07
C ALA A 126 13.69 0.82 -0.90
N GLY A 127 13.45 1.38 0.28
CA GLY A 127 13.08 0.62 1.47
C GLY A 127 11.59 0.33 1.60
N ALA A 128 10.78 0.73 0.63
CA ALA A 128 9.34 0.48 0.71
C ALA A 128 9.05 -1.02 0.68
N VAL A 129 8.05 -1.42 1.45
CA VAL A 129 7.54 -2.79 1.38
C VAL A 129 6.66 -2.89 0.14
N LYS A 130 6.94 -3.86 -0.70
CA LYS A 130 6.12 -4.14 -1.88
C LYS A 130 5.06 -5.15 -1.51
N VAL A 131 3.81 -4.83 -1.82
CA VAL A 131 2.69 -5.74 -1.61
C VAL A 131 2.10 -6.04 -2.97
N GLU A 132 2.20 -7.29 -3.41
CA GLU A 132 1.65 -7.71 -4.69
C GLU A 132 0.41 -8.55 -4.45
N ILE A 133 -0.71 -8.14 -5.05
CA ILE A 133 -1.97 -8.84 -4.93
C ILE A 133 -2.27 -9.53 -6.25
N THR A 134 -2.47 -10.84 -6.21
CA THR A 134 -2.89 -11.60 -7.38
C THR A 134 -4.24 -12.25 -7.10
N VAL A 135 -5.02 -12.43 -8.16
CA VAL A 135 -6.34 -13.05 -8.09
C VAL A 135 -6.22 -14.47 -8.63
N GLU A 136 -6.63 -15.44 -7.83
CA GLU A 136 -6.60 -16.84 -8.19
C GLU A 136 -7.77 -17.15 -9.14
N GLU A 137 -7.46 -17.78 -10.25
CA GLU A 137 -8.51 -18.18 -11.21
C GLU A 137 -9.44 -19.22 -10.60
N GLY A 138 -10.71 -19.10 -10.90
CA GLY A 138 -11.73 -20.02 -10.45
C GLY A 138 -12.31 -19.67 -9.10
N SER A 139 -11.50 -19.65 -8.05
CA SER A 139 -11.98 -19.40 -6.69
C SER A 139 -12.21 -17.93 -6.39
N GLY A 140 -11.48 -17.04 -7.09
CA GLY A 140 -11.51 -15.61 -6.78
C GLY A 140 -10.74 -15.24 -5.52
N ALA A 141 -10.06 -16.18 -4.89
CA ALA A 141 -9.22 -15.90 -3.74
C ALA A 141 -8.05 -15.00 -4.13
N ARG A 142 -7.54 -14.26 -3.18
CA ARG A 142 -6.38 -13.37 -3.41
C ARG A 142 -5.16 -13.94 -2.72
N THR A 143 -4.01 -13.74 -3.34
CA THR A 143 -2.72 -14.02 -2.73
C THR A 143 -1.97 -12.71 -2.56
N PHE A 144 -1.48 -12.49 -1.35
CA PHE A 144 -0.72 -11.30 -0.98
C PHE A 144 0.73 -11.72 -0.79
N VAL A 145 1.63 -11.12 -1.57
CA VAL A 145 3.07 -11.36 -1.45
C VAL A 145 3.71 -10.08 -0.95
N PHE A 146 4.43 -10.18 0.15
CA PHE A 146 5.09 -9.05 0.79
C PHE A 146 6.59 -9.17 0.61
N ILE A 147 7.19 -8.16 -0.01
CA ILE A 147 8.61 -8.14 -0.36
C ILE A 147 9.21 -6.82 0.14
N ARG A 148 10.32 -6.91 0.82
CA ARG A 148 10.98 -5.71 1.28
C ARG A 148 12.29 -5.45 0.57
#